data_7e70b5fd8fd24b8e9e7ca6bdae226963
#
_entry.id   7e70b5fd8fd24b8e9e7ca6bdae226963
#
_cell.length_a   1.000
_cell.length_b   1.000
_cell.length_c   1.000
_cell.angle_alpha   90.00
_cell.angle_beta   90.00
_cell.angle_gamma   90.00
#
_symmetry.space_group_name_H-M   'P 1'
#
loop_
_entity.id
_entity.type
_entity.pdbx_description
1 polymer ?
#
loop_
_entity_poly.entity_id
_entity_poly.type
_entity_poly.pdbx_seq_one_letter_code
_entity_poly.pdbx_strand_id
1 'polypeptide(L)' 'MGVSDSNLDERESHLRVLADQLFFKVEKNGDRFILKRTADVSEPVCESDLGLDEAEELLRAWKLRGHGG' A
#
# COMPACT_ATOMS: atom_id res chain seq x y z
N MET A 1 13.78 -22.15 -1.95
CA MET A 1 13.84 -21.56 -3.02
C MET A 1 12.65 -20.83 -3.43
N GLY A 2 11.80 -21.22 -4.29
CA GLY A 2 10.68 -20.45 -4.77
C GLY A 2 9.70 -20.00 -3.71
N VAL A 3 9.85 -20.53 -2.53
CA VAL A 3 8.91 -20.18 -1.44
C VAL A 3 8.94 -18.70 -1.12
N SER A 4 10.12 -18.12 -1.09
CA SER A 4 10.23 -16.70 -0.78
C SER A 4 9.52 -15.84 -1.81
N ASP A 5 9.67 -16.19 -3.07
CA ASP A 5 9.04 -15.45 -4.13
C ASP A 5 7.52 -15.53 -4.04
N SER A 6 7.01 -16.71 -3.73
CA SER A 6 5.57 -16.89 -3.61
C SER A 6 5.02 -16.02 -2.48
N ASN A 7 5.72 -15.97 -1.35
CA ASN A 7 5.28 -15.15 -0.22
C ASN A 7 5.25 -13.69 -0.58
N LEU A 8 6.26 -13.24 -1.31
CA LEU A 8 6.30 -11.84 -1.72
C LEU A 8 5.16 -11.51 -2.66
N ASP A 9 4.85 -12.40 -3.58
CA ASP A 9 3.74 -12.17 -4.50
C ASP A 9 2.42 -12.08 -3.75
N GLU A 10 2.21 -12.95 -2.80
CA GLU A 10 0.98 -12.94 -2.02
C GLU A 10 0.86 -11.67 -1.21
N ARG A 11 1.95 -11.25 -0.58
CA ARG A 11 1.95 -10.03 0.20
C ARG A 11 1.69 -8.82 -0.68
N GLU A 12 2.29 -8.80 -1.85
CA GLU A 12 2.06 -7.70 -2.78
C GLU A 12 0.61 -7.67 -3.23
N SER A 13 0.03 -8.82 -3.49
CA SER A 13 -1.38 -8.89 -3.88
C SER A 13 -2.28 -8.37 -2.77
N HIS A 14 -2.01 -8.77 -1.54
CA HIS A 14 -2.78 -8.28 -0.40
C HIS A 14 -2.63 -6.77 -0.25
N LEU A 15 -1.41 -6.28 -0.46
CA LEU A 15 -1.15 -4.86 -0.37
C LEU A 15 -2.00 -4.10 -1.38
N ARG A 16 -2.07 -4.59 -2.60
CA ARG A 16 -2.84 -3.94 -3.64
C ARG A 16 -4.33 -3.94 -3.34
N VAL A 17 -4.82 -5.06 -2.82
CA VAL A 17 -6.24 -5.15 -2.45
C VAL A 17 -6.55 -4.15 -1.34
N LEU A 18 -5.70 -4.11 -0.32
CA LEU A 18 -5.91 -3.20 0.78
C LEU A 18 -5.83 -1.75 0.32
N ALA A 19 -4.88 -1.45 -0.54
CA ALA A 19 -4.74 -0.10 -1.08
C ALA A 19 -5.99 0.30 -1.87
N ASP A 20 -6.51 -0.62 -2.65
CA ASP A 20 -7.71 -0.35 -3.44
C ASP A 20 -8.89 -0.04 -2.53
N GLN A 21 -9.01 -0.78 -1.45
CA GLN A 21 -10.10 -0.55 -0.50
C GLN A 21 -10.00 0.83 0.15
N LEU A 22 -8.81 1.37 0.24
CA LEU A 22 -8.57 2.66 0.87
C LEU A 22 -8.39 3.78 -0.17
N PHE A 23 -8.70 3.49 -1.43
CA PHE A 23 -8.59 4.45 -2.52
C PHE A 23 -7.15 4.88 -2.78
N PHE A 24 -6.22 4.01 -2.48
CA PHE A 24 -4.82 4.24 -2.80
C PHE A 24 -4.47 3.56 -4.11
N LYS A 25 -3.57 4.17 -4.85
CA LYS A 25 -2.96 3.53 -6.00
C LYS A 25 -1.58 3.06 -5.60
N VAL A 26 -1.24 1.85 -6.04
CA VAL A 26 0.05 1.25 -5.74
C VAL A 26 0.85 1.18 -7.03
N GLU A 27 2.05 1.73 -6.99
CA GLU A 27 2.98 1.61 -8.09
C GLU A 27 4.25 0.98 -7.56
N LYS A 28 4.88 0.17 -8.37
CA LYS A 28 6.10 -0.49 -7.98
C LYS A 28 7.26 0.06 -8.79
N ASN A 29 8.32 0.41 -8.10
CA ASN A 29 9.51 0.93 -8.73
C ASN A 29 10.71 0.19 -8.17
N GLY A 30 11.16 -0.86 -8.90
CA GLY A 30 12.21 -1.71 -8.39
C GLY A 30 11.76 -2.44 -7.15
N ASP A 31 12.48 -2.26 -6.06
CA ASP A 31 12.15 -2.88 -4.79
C ASP A 31 11.22 -2.01 -3.94
N ARG A 32 10.84 -0.86 -4.44
CA ARG A 32 10.10 0.11 -3.64
C ARG A 32 8.70 0.28 -4.18
N PHE A 33 7.85 0.77 -3.32
CA PHE A 33 6.46 0.99 -3.66
C PHE A 33 6.11 2.46 -3.51
N ILE A 34 5.18 2.90 -4.32
CA ILE A 34 4.67 4.26 -4.27
C ILE A 34 3.17 4.17 -4.01
N LEU A 35 2.72 4.86 -2.96
CA LEU A 35 1.30 4.88 -2.62
C LEU A 35 0.78 6.29 -2.85
N LYS A 36 -0.29 6.38 -3.62
CA LYS A 36 -0.90 7.67 -3.94
C LYS A 36 -2.38 7.61 -3.63
N ARG A 37 -2.89 8.67 -3.04
CA ARG A 37 -4.31 8.79 -2.79
C ARG A 37 -4.75 10.19 -3.16
N THR A 38 -5.70 10.28 -4.08
CA THR A 38 -6.24 11.57 -4.51
C THR A 38 -7.74 11.67 -4.28
N ALA A 39 -8.39 10.55 -4.00
CA ALA A 39 -9.82 10.54 -3.78
C ALA A 39 -10.15 10.88 -2.34
N ASP A 40 -11.19 11.69 -2.15
CA ASP A 40 -11.71 12.01 -0.81
C ASP A 40 -10.67 12.59 0.14
N VAL A 41 -9.71 13.32 -0.40
CA VAL A 41 -8.73 14.01 0.44
C VAL A 41 -8.59 15.43 -0.08
N SER A 42 -8.37 16.34 0.87
CA SER A 42 -8.17 17.74 0.52
C SER A 42 -6.86 17.92 -0.23
N GLU A 43 -5.84 17.22 0.22
CA GLU A 43 -4.53 17.29 -0.39
C GLU A 43 -4.11 15.88 -0.81
N PRO A 44 -3.60 15.74 -2.01
CA PRO A 44 -3.16 14.42 -2.45
C PRO A 44 -2.05 13.87 -1.55
N VAL A 45 -2.14 12.59 -1.28
CA VAL A 45 -1.12 11.90 -0.49
C VAL A 45 -0.25 11.13 -1.46
N CYS A 46 1.05 11.29 -1.32
CA CYS A 46 2.00 10.57 -2.16
C CYS A 46 3.19 10.17 -1.32
N GLU A 47 3.33 8.87 -1.11
CA GLU A 47 4.46 8.32 -0.37
C GLU A 47 5.24 7.43 -1.31
N SER A 48 6.52 7.66 -1.38
CA SER A 48 7.36 6.89 -2.28
C SER A 48 8.53 6.28 -1.52
N ASP A 49 9.26 5.43 -2.22
CA ASP A 49 10.44 4.79 -1.65
C ASP A 49 10.08 3.96 -0.42
N LEU A 50 8.95 3.28 -0.50
CA LEU A 50 8.46 2.45 0.60
C LEU A 50 8.80 1.00 0.35
N GLY A 51 9.29 0.32 1.40
CA GLY A 51 9.40 -1.12 1.34
C GLY A 51 8.04 -1.75 1.50
N LEU A 52 7.96 -3.06 1.30
CA LEU A 52 6.69 -3.76 1.41
C LEU A 52 6.10 -3.61 2.82
N ASP A 53 6.94 -3.79 3.84
CA ASP A 53 6.49 -3.66 5.21
C ASP A 53 5.99 -2.25 5.51
N GLU A 54 6.72 -1.27 5.03
CA GLU A 54 6.36 0.12 5.26
C GLU A 54 5.04 0.46 4.58
N ALA A 55 4.86 -0.04 3.37
CA ALA A 55 3.61 0.21 2.65
C ALA A 55 2.44 -0.44 3.38
N GLU A 56 2.63 -1.65 3.87
CA GLU A 56 1.58 -2.33 4.61
C GLU A 56 1.21 -1.57 5.88
N GLU A 57 2.21 -1.10 6.60
CA GLU A 57 1.96 -0.36 7.82
C GLU A 57 1.22 0.94 7.55
N LEU A 58 1.61 1.62 6.49
CA LEU A 58 0.95 2.87 6.14
C LEU A 58 -0.52 2.64 5.83
N LEU A 59 -0.82 1.61 5.06
CA LEU A 59 -2.20 1.30 4.71
C LEU A 59 -3.00 0.86 5.93
N ARG A 60 -2.38 0.11 6.82
CA ARG A 60 -3.07 -0.28 8.04
C ARG A 60 -3.43 0.91 8.89
N ALA A 61 -2.51 1.86 9.00
CA ALA A 61 -2.77 3.07 9.76
C ALA A 61 -3.94 3.84 9.16
N TRP A 62 -3.97 3.93 7.84
CA TRP A 62 -5.08 4.59 7.16
C TRP A 62 -6.39 3.86 7.38
N LYS A 63 -6.35 2.53 7.34
CA LYS A 63 -7.55 1.74 7.54
C LYS A 63 -8.14 1.98 8.93
N LEU A 64 -7.28 2.01 9.93
CA LEU A 64 -7.74 2.24 11.30
C LEU A 64 -8.33 3.63 11.46
N ARG A 65 -7.68 4.62 10.87
CA ARG A 65 -8.18 5.99 10.96
C ARG A 65 -9.48 6.16 10.19
N GLY A 66 -9.53 5.58 9.02
CA GLY A 66 -10.70 5.71 8.18
C GLY A 66 -11.92 5.08 8.80
N HIS A 67 -11.74 3.97 9.47
CA HIS A 67 -12.87 3.32 10.12
C HIS A 67 -13.37 4.11 11.31
N GLY A 68 -12.48 4.81 11.97
CA GLY A 68 -12.89 5.62 13.07
C GLY A 68 -13.77 6.78 12.65
N GLY A 69 -13.61 7.18 11.41
CA GLY A 69 -14.36 8.32 10.91
C GLY A 69 -15.80 8.02 10.59
#